data_e3cfbd07684057ca0f32fb286322f9fe
#
_entry.id   e3cfbd07684057ca0f32fb286322f9fe
#
_cell.length_a   1.000
_cell.length_b   1.000
_cell.length_c   1.000
_cell.angle_alpha   90.00
_cell.angle_beta   90.00
_cell.angle_gamma   90.00
#
_symmetry.space_group_name_H-M   'P 1'
#
loop_
_entity.id
_entity.type
_entity.pdbx_description
1 polymer ?
#
loop_
_entity_poly.entity_id
_entity_poly.type
_entity_poly.pdbx_seq_one_letter_code
_entity_poly.pdbx_strand_id
1 'polypeptide(L)'
;MSLRNSAELAQLTLFPSGYPDWKTPSWEQRKLGEFGSVAMCKRIYKEQTSEQGDVPFFKIGTFGADPDAFISNELFDHFKRTYPYPTQGTLLISAAGSIGRVVEYQGEKAYFQDSNIVWLEHDHRLNDAFLKPLYSQIEWGLEGSTIKRLYNKDLLGAEVTIPGSREQKEIGRFFAKLDSLITLHQ
;
A
#
# COMPACT_ATOMS: atom_id res chain seq x y z
N MET A 1 -32.45 -25.91 26.36
CA MET A 1 -31.27 -26.51 25.74
C MET A 1 -30.76 -25.55 24.69
N SER A 2 -29.70 -24.82 25.01
CA SER A 2 -29.12 -23.78 24.14
C SER A 2 -28.23 -24.44 23.10
N LEU A 3 -28.47 -24.15 21.83
CA LEU A 3 -27.62 -24.57 20.72
C LEU A 3 -26.29 -23.82 20.83
N ARG A 4 -25.22 -24.50 21.21
CA ARG A 4 -23.87 -23.97 21.14
C ARG A 4 -23.51 -23.73 19.67
N ASN A 5 -22.95 -22.57 19.41
CA ASN A 5 -22.63 -22.03 18.10
C ASN A 5 -21.66 -22.96 17.35
N SER A 6 -21.94 -23.28 16.08
CA SER A 6 -21.13 -24.20 15.25
C SER A 6 -19.67 -23.78 15.09
N ALA A 7 -19.34 -22.52 15.37
CA ALA A 7 -17.97 -21.99 15.39
C ALA A 7 -17.14 -22.49 16.59
N GLU A 8 -17.78 -22.76 17.75
CA GLU A 8 -17.09 -23.32 18.93
C GLU A 8 -16.72 -24.80 18.78
N LEU A 9 -17.49 -25.55 18.01
CA LEU A 9 -17.24 -26.97 17.75
C LEU A 9 -16.12 -27.19 16.72
N ALA A 10 -15.90 -26.26 15.80
CA ALA A 10 -14.81 -26.31 14.82
C ALA A 10 -13.43 -26.06 15.45
N GLN A 11 -13.37 -25.32 16.56
CA GLN A 11 -12.10 -25.04 17.28
C GLN A 11 -11.59 -26.21 18.10
N LEU A 12 -12.45 -27.17 18.48
CA LEU A 12 -12.08 -28.27 19.37
C LEU A 12 -11.49 -29.50 18.67
N THR A 13 -11.53 -29.58 17.35
CA THR A 13 -11.11 -30.79 16.61
C THR A 13 -9.80 -30.66 15.83
N LEU A 14 -9.17 -29.48 15.79
CA LEU A 14 -7.97 -29.25 14.96
C LEU A 14 -6.65 -29.25 15.71
N PHE A 15 -6.62 -29.30 17.08
CA PHE A 15 -5.36 -29.30 17.83
C PHE A 15 -5.33 -30.36 18.91
N PRO A 16 -4.32 -31.24 18.90
CA PRO A 16 -4.13 -32.20 20.00
C PRO A 16 -3.78 -31.47 21.33
N SER A 17 -4.38 -31.90 22.43
CA SER A 17 -4.11 -31.41 23.77
C SER A 17 -2.62 -31.63 24.10
N GLY A 18 -1.86 -30.55 24.17
CA GLY A 18 -0.42 -30.61 24.53
C GLY A 18 0.45 -29.53 23.93
N TYR A 19 -0.11 -28.64 23.09
CA TYR A 19 0.62 -27.45 22.63
C TYR A 19 0.59 -26.34 23.68
N PRO A 20 1.73 -25.65 23.93
CA PRO A 20 1.76 -24.53 24.86
C PRO A 20 0.79 -23.45 24.36
N ASP A 21 0.16 -22.79 25.31
CA ASP A 21 -0.86 -21.72 25.21
C ASP A 21 -0.62 -20.79 24.01
N TRP A 22 -1.06 -21.20 22.82
CA TRP A 22 -1.15 -20.33 21.67
C TRP A 22 -2.35 -19.42 21.95
N LYS A 23 -2.06 -18.27 22.57
CA LYS A 23 -3.01 -17.17 22.50
C LYS A 23 -3.42 -17.07 21.03
N THR A 24 -4.68 -17.36 20.75
CA THR A 24 -5.26 -17.11 19.41
C THR A 24 -4.74 -15.78 18.93
N PRO A 25 -4.08 -15.69 17.75
CA PRO A 25 -3.61 -14.44 17.25
C PRO A 25 -4.78 -13.46 17.28
N SER A 26 -4.73 -12.47 18.13
CA SER A 26 -5.79 -11.47 18.21
C SER A 26 -5.59 -10.53 17.04
N TRP A 27 -6.21 -10.85 15.92
CA TRP A 27 -6.31 -9.93 14.80
C TRP A 27 -7.25 -8.79 15.22
N GLU A 28 -6.76 -7.58 15.15
CA GLU A 28 -7.50 -6.40 15.59
C GLU A 28 -8.05 -5.64 14.37
N GLN A 29 -9.33 -5.31 14.41
CA GLN A 29 -9.92 -4.42 13.43
C GLN A 29 -9.53 -2.97 13.76
N ARG A 30 -8.91 -2.29 12.80
CA ARG A 30 -8.36 -0.94 12.96
C ARG A 30 -8.57 -0.13 11.69
N LYS A 31 -8.45 1.18 11.78
CA LYS A 31 -8.42 2.05 10.60
C LYS A 31 -6.97 2.35 10.20
N LEU A 32 -6.69 2.42 8.89
CA LEU A 32 -5.35 2.74 8.41
C LEU A 32 -4.82 4.07 8.97
N GLY A 33 -5.70 5.06 9.18
CA GLY A 33 -5.34 6.35 9.77
C GLY A 33 -4.84 6.30 11.21
N GLU A 34 -5.01 5.19 11.92
CA GLU A 34 -4.44 5.00 13.25
C GLU A 34 -2.92 4.74 13.22
N PHE A 35 -2.39 4.38 12.07
CA PHE A 35 -0.98 4.02 11.88
C PHE A 35 -0.16 5.10 11.21
N GLY A 36 -0.81 6.08 10.58
CA GLY A 36 -0.09 7.11 9.85
C GLY A 36 -0.96 8.12 9.13
N SER A 37 -0.38 8.77 8.16
CA SER A 37 -1.03 9.81 7.35
C SER A 37 -0.77 9.61 5.87
N VAL A 38 -1.59 10.24 5.02
CA VAL A 38 -1.37 10.21 3.56
C VAL A 38 -0.28 11.20 3.20
N ALA A 39 0.72 10.72 2.49
CA ALA A 39 1.76 11.55 1.89
C ALA A 39 1.71 11.48 0.35
N MET A 40 2.27 12.51 -0.28
CA MET A 40 2.37 12.65 -1.74
C MET A 40 3.54 13.57 -2.09
N CYS A 41 4.05 13.43 -3.31
CA CYS A 41 5.08 14.33 -3.82
C CYS A 41 4.54 15.76 -3.99
N LYS A 42 5.43 16.74 -3.99
CA LYS A 42 5.10 18.13 -4.34
C LYS A 42 4.66 18.22 -5.80
N ARG A 43 3.65 19.03 -6.07
CA ARG A 43 3.11 19.24 -7.41
C ARG A 43 4.16 19.71 -8.40
N ILE A 44 4.16 19.05 -9.57
CA ILE A 44 4.88 19.47 -10.76
C ILE A 44 3.86 20.09 -11.74
N TYR A 45 4.16 21.26 -12.25
CA TYR A 45 3.34 21.93 -13.25
C TYR A 45 3.81 21.56 -14.66
N LYS A 46 2.92 21.70 -15.64
CA LYS A 46 3.20 21.33 -17.04
C LYS A 46 4.46 22.01 -17.60
N GLU A 47 4.67 23.26 -17.23
CA GLU A 47 5.82 24.09 -17.65
C GLU A 47 7.17 23.58 -17.09
N GLN A 48 7.11 22.72 -16.06
CA GLN A 48 8.29 22.11 -15.43
C GLN A 48 8.60 20.72 -16.00
N THR A 49 7.81 20.26 -16.98
CA THR A 49 7.98 18.95 -17.62
C THR A 49 8.41 19.09 -19.07
N SER A 50 9.05 18.05 -19.59
CA SER A 50 9.47 17.89 -20.99
C SER A 50 9.12 16.48 -21.49
N GLU A 51 9.10 16.27 -22.80
CA GLU A 51 8.89 14.95 -23.41
C GLU A 51 10.15 14.06 -23.29
N GLN A 52 11.31 14.67 -23.05
CA GLN A 52 12.59 14.00 -22.83
C GLN A 52 13.32 14.72 -21.71
N GLY A 53 14.04 13.99 -20.87
CA GLY A 53 14.77 14.60 -19.76
C GLY A 53 15.45 13.57 -18.86
N ASP A 54 15.96 14.05 -17.74
CA ASP A 54 16.85 13.26 -16.88
C ASP A 54 16.08 12.32 -15.93
N VAL A 55 14.91 12.78 -15.43
CA VAL A 55 14.16 12.09 -14.40
C VAL A 55 12.75 11.81 -14.86
N PRO A 56 12.35 10.55 -14.99
CA PRO A 56 10.97 10.16 -15.29
C PRO A 56 9.97 10.79 -14.33
N PHE A 57 8.89 11.36 -14.88
CA PHE A 57 7.76 11.88 -14.13
C PHE A 57 6.51 11.06 -14.43
N PHE A 58 6.12 10.25 -13.47
CA PHE A 58 4.96 9.37 -13.59
C PHE A 58 3.67 10.12 -13.24
N LYS A 59 2.82 10.28 -14.24
CA LYS A 59 1.43 10.72 -14.08
C LYS A 59 0.52 9.52 -13.81
N ILE A 60 -0.71 9.78 -13.42
CA ILE A 60 -1.68 8.69 -13.16
C ILE A 60 -1.89 7.78 -14.39
N GLY A 61 -1.81 8.33 -15.59
CA GLY A 61 -1.95 7.57 -16.85
C GLY A 61 -0.75 6.65 -17.16
N THR A 62 0.42 6.97 -16.63
CA THR A 62 1.65 6.20 -16.83
C THR A 62 2.10 5.46 -15.57
N PHE A 63 1.31 5.50 -14.50
CA PHE A 63 1.65 4.87 -13.23
C PHE A 63 1.77 3.35 -13.38
N GLY A 64 2.99 2.84 -13.16
CA GLY A 64 3.34 1.42 -13.34
C GLY A 64 3.46 0.97 -14.80
N ALA A 65 3.75 1.92 -15.71
CA ALA A 65 4.06 1.72 -17.11
C ALA A 65 5.23 2.64 -17.51
N ASP A 66 5.53 2.76 -18.80
CA ASP A 66 6.58 3.66 -19.27
C ASP A 66 6.20 5.14 -19.11
N PRO A 67 7.13 6.01 -18.69
CA PRO A 67 6.89 7.43 -18.50
C PRO A 67 6.77 8.15 -19.85
N ASP A 68 5.90 9.16 -19.94
CA ASP A 68 5.72 10.04 -21.09
C ASP A 68 6.10 11.50 -20.79
N ALA A 69 6.64 11.77 -19.62
CA ALA A 69 7.09 13.07 -19.19
C ALA A 69 8.31 12.95 -18.29
N PHE A 70 9.11 14.03 -18.28
CA PHE A 70 10.37 14.08 -17.52
C PHE A 70 10.52 15.43 -16.85
N ILE A 71 11.33 15.49 -15.78
CA ILE A 71 11.76 16.70 -15.10
C ILE A 71 13.29 16.78 -15.06
N SER A 72 13.83 17.97 -14.82
CA SER A 72 15.26 18.14 -14.67
C SER A 72 15.81 17.54 -13.36
N ASN A 73 17.08 17.18 -13.37
CA ASN A 73 17.82 16.75 -12.18
C ASN A 73 17.75 17.79 -11.05
N GLU A 74 17.90 19.07 -11.39
CA GLU A 74 17.89 20.18 -10.44
C GLU A 74 16.57 20.26 -9.68
N LEU A 75 15.44 20.20 -10.42
CA LEU A 75 14.10 20.24 -9.83
C LEU A 75 13.86 19.00 -8.95
N PHE A 76 14.23 17.83 -9.43
CA PHE A 76 14.13 16.58 -8.68
C PHE A 76 14.90 16.66 -7.36
N ASP A 77 16.17 17.03 -7.39
CA ASP A 77 17.04 17.07 -6.21
C ASP A 77 16.55 18.10 -5.19
N HIS A 78 16.04 19.27 -5.69
CA HIS A 78 15.43 20.27 -4.84
C HIS A 78 14.17 19.75 -4.15
N PHE A 79 13.24 19.15 -4.91
CA PHE A 79 11.96 18.70 -4.38
C PHE A 79 12.10 17.50 -3.45
N LYS A 80 12.93 16.53 -3.82
CA LYS A 80 13.23 15.36 -2.98
C LYS A 80 13.81 15.74 -1.62
N ARG A 81 14.64 16.77 -1.56
CA ARG A 81 15.25 17.26 -0.32
C ARG A 81 14.29 18.09 0.54
N THR A 82 13.34 18.77 -0.08
CA THR A 82 12.51 19.79 0.59
C THR A 82 11.12 19.29 0.97
N TYR A 83 10.58 18.34 0.23
CA TYR A 83 9.19 17.87 0.36
C TYR A 83 9.12 16.36 0.60
N PRO A 84 7.95 15.83 1.03
CA PRO A 84 7.75 14.40 1.17
C PRO A 84 8.11 13.66 -0.14
N TYR A 85 8.85 12.58 0.01
CA TYR A 85 9.28 11.74 -1.09
C TYR A 85 9.37 10.28 -0.61
N PRO A 86 8.92 9.29 -1.42
CA PRO A 86 8.91 7.91 -1.01
C PRO A 86 10.33 7.35 -0.83
N THR A 87 10.49 6.42 0.09
CA THR A 87 11.70 5.62 0.27
C THR A 87 11.56 4.27 -0.44
N GLN A 88 12.66 3.60 -0.71
CA GLN A 88 12.63 2.26 -1.31
C GLN A 88 11.75 1.32 -0.45
N GLY A 89 10.84 0.58 -1.11
CA GLY A 89 9.84 -0.27 -0.47
C GLY A 89 8.51 0.41 -0.20
N THR A 90 8.42 1.75 -0.30
CA THR A 90 7.13 2.46 -0.15
C THR A 90 6.12 1.97 -1.19
N LEU A 91 4.92 1.65 -0.74
CA LEU A 91 3.81 1.25 -1.61
C LEU A 91 3.05 2.50 -2.07
N LEU A 92 3.22 2.86 -3.32
CA LEU A 92 2.50 3.94 -3.97
C LEU A 92 1.13 3.46 -4.43
N ILE A 93 0.09 4.27 -4.24
CA ILE A 93 -1.31 3.92 -4.52
C ILE A 93 -1.90 4.94 -5.48
N SER A 94 -2.58 4.47 -6.52
CA SER A 94 -3.36 5.32 -7.40
C SER A 94 -4.64 5.81 -6.71
N ALA A 95 -4.79 7.13 -6.56
CA ALA A 95 -5.97 7.78 -5.98
C ALA A 95 -6.97 8.25 -7.06
N ALA A 96 -6.68 8.04 -8.34
CA ALA A 96 -7.54 8.36 -9.48
C ALA A 96 -7.34 7.33 -10.61
N GLY A 97 -8.19 7.34 -11.62
CA GLY A 97 -8.12 6.37 -12.72
C GLY A 97 -8.40 4.94 -12.24
N SER A 98 -7.42 4.06 -12.35
CA SER A 98 -7.48 2.69 -11.79
C SER A 98 -7.19 2.74 -10.28
N ILE A 99 -8.18 3.19 -9.51
CA ILE A 99 -8.06 3.42 -8.07
C ILE A 99 -7.63 2.14 -7.34
N GLY A 100 -6.71 2.31 -6.36
CA GLY A 100 -6.20 1.20 -5.57
C GLY A 100 -5.12 0.37 -6.26
N ARG A 101 -4.67 0.75 -7.47
CA ARG A 101 -3.47 0.14 -8.05
C ARG A 101 -2.26 0.47 -7.19
N VAL A 102 -1.54 -0.57 -6.78
CA VAL A 102 -0.35 -0.46 -5.92
C VAL A 102 0.90 -0.73 -6.74
N VAL A 103 1.89 0.14 -6.59
CA VAL A 103 3.24 -0.03 -7.17
C VAL A 103 4.25 0.18 -6.05
N GLU A 104 5.13 -0.79 -5.86
CA GLU A 104 6.23 -0.70 -4.90
C GLU A 104 7.37 0.12 -5.50
N TYR A 105 7.77 1.20 -4.82
CA TYR A 105 8.89 2.03 -5.24
C TYR A 105 10.21 1.31 -4.99
N GLN A 106 10.98 1.05 -6.05
CA GLN A 106 12.21 0.27 -5.99
C GLN A 106 13.47 1.11 -5.68
N GLY A 107 13.32 2.43 -5.51
CA GLY A 107 14.43 3.34 -5.23
C GLY A 107 15.05 3.99 -6.48
N GLU A 108 14.49 3.77 -7.65
CA GLU A 108 14.88 4.39 -8.91
C GLU A 108 14.73 5.91 -8.87
N LYS A 109 15.50 6.61 -9.70
CA LYS A 109 15.38 8.06 -9.84
C LYS A 109 14.14 8.40 -10.67
N ALA A 110 13.04 8.69 -10.00
CA ALA A 110 11.74 8.96 -10.59
C ALA A 110 10.94 9.95 -9.75
N TYR A 111 9.96 10.64 -10.32
CA TYR A 111 9.06 11.53 -9.58
C TYR A 111 7.60 11.20 -9.88
N PHE A 112 6.70 11.47 -8.94
CA PHE A 112 5.32 11.00 -9.00
C PHE A 112 4.33 12.16 -8.91
N GLN A 113 3.23 12.06 -9.67
CA GLN A 113 2.19 13.08 -9.70
C GLN A 113 1.50 13.21 -8.34
N ASP A 114 1.46 14.42 -7.81
CA ASP A 114 0.75 14.76 -6.58
C ASP A 114 -0.75 14.42 -6.64
N SER A 115 -1.36 14.21 -5.49
CA SER A 115 -2.81 13.99 -5.32
C SER A 115 -3.40 12.77 -6.02
N ASN A 116 -2.79 12.28 -7.08
CA ASN A 116 -3.24 11.12 -7.85
C ASN A 116 -2.41 9.86 -7.55
N ILE A 117 -1.17 10.04 -7.10
CA ILE A 117 -0.28 8.98 -6.62
C ILE A 117 0.12 9.37 -5.20
N VAL A 118 -0.30 8.54 -4.24
CA VAL A 118 -0.15 8.80 -2.81
C VAL A 118 0.39 7.56 -2.11
N TRP A 119 0.83 7.69 -0.87
CA TRP A 119 1.18 6.55 -0.01
C TRP A 119 0.77 6.80 1.43
N LEU A 120 0.72 5.74 2.22
CA LEU A 120 0.57 5.81 3.66
C LEU A 120 1.96 5.97 4.28
N GLU A 121 2.23 7.12 4.88
CA GLU A 121 3.38 7.31 5.74
C GLU A 121 3.03 6.75 7.12
N HIS A 122 3.51 5.56 7.43
CA HIS A 122 3.09 4.82 8.63
C HIS A 122 4.25 4.58 9.60
N ASP A 123 3.91 4.27 10.83
CA ASP A 123 4.86 3.94 11.88
C ASP A 123 5.21 2.43 11.91
N HIS A 124 6.08 2.05 12.85
CA HIS A 124 6.62 0.70 13.03
C HIS A 124 5.58 -0.38 13.38
N ARG A 125 4.33 -0.01 13.68
CA ARG A 125 3.24 -0.97 13.99
C ARG A 125 2.75 -1.70 12.74
N LEU A 126 2.96 -1.12 11.56
CA LEU A 126 2.75 -1.78 10.28
C LEU A 126 4.07 -2.21 9.65
N ASN A 127 4.06 -3.37 9.00
CA ASN A 127 5.20 -3.88 8.24
C ASN A 127 4.94 -3.71 6.74
N ASP A 128 5.86 -3.08 6.00
CA ASP A 128 5.71 -2.79 4.57
C ASP A 128 5.40 -4.04 3.75
N ALA A 129 6.11 -5.15 4.02
CA ALA A 129 5.87 -6.40 3.31
C ALA A 129 4.46 -6.99 3.57
N PHE A 130 3.84 -6.68 4.72
CA PHE A 130 2.47 -7.05 5.03
C PHE A 130 1.44 -6.12 4.37
N LEU A 131 1.77 -4.84 4.20
CA LEU A 131 0.87 -3.87 3.59
C LEU A 131 0.49 -4.23 2.15
N LYS A 132 1.40 -4.81 1.38
CA LYS A 132 1.14 -5.19 -0.02
C LYS A 132 -0.02 -6.19 -0.15
N PRO A 133 -0.02 -7.36 0.51
CA PRO A 133 -1.17 -8.25 0.51
C PRO A 133 -2.40 -7.65 1.22
N LEU A 134 -2.22 -6.81 2.22
CA LEU A 134 -3.32 -6.13 2.90
C LEU A 134 -4.08 -5.21 1.93
N TYR A 135 -3.38 -4.38 1.16
CA TYR A 135 -4.00 -3.48 0.19
C TYR A 135 -4.80 -4.19 -0.89
N SER A 136 -4.42 -5.43 -1.26
CA SER A 136 -5.17 -6.23 -2.22
C SER A 136 -6.52 -6.72 -1.70
N GLN A 137 -6.73 -6.69 -0.37
CA GLN A 137 -7.98 -7.09 0.28
C GLN A 137 -8.92 -5.90 0.54
N ILE A 138 -8.43 -4.67 0.37
CA ILE A 138 -9.26 -3.49 0.63
C ILE A 138 -10.16 -3.23 -0.59
N GLU A 139 -11.46 -3.30 -0.36
CA GLU A 139 -12.44 -2.76 -1.29
C GLU A 139 -12.43 -1.24 -1.15
N TRP A 140 -11.74 -0.57 -2.08
CA TRP A 140 -11.73 0.89 -2.15
C TRP A 140 -13.11 1.38 -2.54
N GLY A 141 -14.03 1.47 -1.57
CA GLY A 141 -15.44 1.79 -1.75
C GLY A 141 -15.66 3.10 -2.50
N LEU A 142 -16.19 2.98 -3.72
CA LEU A 142 -16.40 4.09 -4.65
C LEU A 142 -17.88 4.16 -5.05
N GLU A 143 -18.78 4.00 -4.08
CA GLU A 143 -20.20 4.05 -4.33
C GLU A 143 -20.64 5.47 -4.76
N GLY A 144 -21.34 5.53 -5.87
CA GLY A 144 -22.22 6.63 -6.24
C GLY A 144 -21.64 7.85 -6.93
N SER A 145 -20.36 7.90 -7.29
CA SER A 145 -19.77 9.06 -7.97
C SER A 145 -19.43 8.78 -9.44
N THR A 146 -19.80 9.73 -10.32
CA THR A 146 -19.41 9.72 -11.75
C THR A 146 -17.89 9.91 -11.92
N ILE A 147 -17.24 10.61 -10.99
CA ILE A 147 -15.79 10.79 -10.93
C ILE A 147 -15.27 10.00 -9.73
N LYS A 148 -14.74 8.83 -10.01
CA LYS A 148 -14.14 7.98 -8.98
C LYS A 148 -12.79 8.55 -8.57
N ARG A 149 -12.64 8.85 -7.28
CA ARG A 149 -11.40 9.30 -6.66
C ARG A 149 -11.30 8.77 -5.23
N LEU A 150 -10.13 8.27 -4.86
CA LEU A 150 -9.80 7.94 -3.48
C LEU A 150 -9.33 9.21 -2.76
N TYR A 151 -10.13 9.69 -1.82
CA TYR A 151 -9.74 10.83 -0.97
C TYR A 151 -8.94 10.33 0.23
N ASN A 152 -8.12 11.22 0.82
CA ASN A 152 -7.33 10.90 2.00
C ASN A 152 -8.18 10.32 3.14
N LYS A 153 -9.41 10.85 3.34
CA LYS A 153 -10.34 10.35 4.34
C LYS A 153 -10.78 8.90 4.10
N ASP A 154 -10.92 8.52 2.83
CA ASP A 154 -11.36 7.18 2.45
C ASP A 154 -10.22 6.18 2.64
N LEU A 155 -8.99 6.55 2.26
CA LEU A 155 -7.80 5.76 2.51
C LEU A 155 -7.54 5.58 4.02
N LEU A 156 -7.54 6.66 4.79
CA LEU A 156 -7.31 6.62 6.23
C LEU A 156 -8.48 5.98 7.00
N GLY A 157 -9.69 6.05 6.46
CA GLY A 157 -10.89 5.44 7.02
C GLY A 157 -11.05 3.96 6.71
N ALA A 158 -10.23 3.40 5.81
CA ALA A 158 -10.31 1.99 5.45
C ALA A 158 -10.10 1.10 6.68
N GLU A 159 -11.08 0.24 6.96
CA GLU A 159 -11.03 -0.73 8.04
C GLU A 159 -10.27 -1.97 7.59
N VAL A 160 -9.30 -2.34 8.37
CA VAL A 160 -8.38 -3.45 8.10
C VAL A 160 -8.23 -4.31 9.34
N THR A 161 -7.97 -5.58 9.13
CA THR A 161 -7.71 -6.51 10.22
C THR A 161 -6.21 -6.77 10.31
N ILE A 162 -5.61 -6.38 11.42
CA ILE A 162 -4.15 -6.35 11.61
C ILE A 162 -3.73 -7.42 12.61
N PRO A 163 -2.85 -8.36 12.24
CA PRO A 163 -2.23 -9.32 13.15
C PRO A 163 -1.08 -8.69 13.95
N GLY A 164 -0.58 -9.40 14.92
CA GLY A 164 0.62 -9.00 15.66
C GLY A 164 1.85 -8.86 14.77
N SER A 165 2.81 -8.01 15.16
CA SER A 165 4.00 -7.66 14.37
C SER A 165 4.81 -8.88 13.86
N ARG A 166 4.89 -9.96 14.63
CA ARG A 166 5.57 -11.19 14.21
C ARG A 166 4.83 -11.85 13.04
N GLU A 167 3.52 -11.95 13.14
CA GLU A 167 2.68 -12.57 12.13
C GLU A 167 2.62 -11.74 10.85
N GLN A 168 2.59 -10.40 10.96
CA GLN A 168 2.73 -9.50 9.80
C GLN A 168 4.01 -9.82 9.00
N LYS A 169 5.16 -10.00 9.69
CA LYS A 169 6.43 -10.33 9.04
C LYS A 169 6.40 -11.71 8.36
N GLU A 170 5.76 -12.69 8.99
CA GLU A 170 5.64 -14.04 8.44
C GLU A 170 4.75 -14.04 7.19
N ILE A 171 3.60 -13.35 7.23
CA ILE A 171 2.70 -13.17 6.09
C ILE A 171 3.42 -12.43 4.94
N GLY A 172 4.07 -11.31 5.23
CA GLY A 172 4.80 -10.54 4.23
C GLY A 172 5.89 -11.37 3.54
N ARG A 173 6.67 -12.14 4.29
CA ARG A 173 7.68 -13.04 3.73
C ARG A 173 7.09 -14.14 2.85
N PHE A 174 5.94 -14.67 3.23
CA PHE A 174 5.25 -15.69 2.45
C PHE A 174 4.83 -15.14 1.07
N PHE A 175 4.18 -13.98 1.05
CA PHE A 175 3.76 -13.34 -0.21
C PHE A 175 4.95 -12.89 -1.06
N ALA A 176 6.00 -12.35 -0.48
CA ALA A 176 7.23 -12.01 -1.21
C ALA A 176 7.87 -13.23 -1.91
N LYS A 177 7.84 -14.40 -1.27
CA LYS A 177 8.29 -15.64 -1.90
C LYS A 177 7.40 -16.07 -3.06
N LEU A 178 6.08 -15.93 -2.92
CA LEU A 178 5.14 -16.23 -4.01
C LEU A 178 5.37 -15.31 -5.21
N ASP A 179 5.50 -14.01 -4.99
CA ASP A 179 5.81 -13.04 -6.05
C ASP A 179 7.09 -13.40 -6.79
N SER A 180 8.15 -13.77 -6.05
CA SER A 180 9.42 -14.21 -6.63
C SER A 180 9.28 -15.47 -7.49
N LEU A 181 8.49 -16.44 -7.06
CA LEU A 181 8.25 -17.67 -7.83
C LEU A 181 7.45 -17.40 -9.11
N ILE A 182 6.47 -16.50 -9.06
CA ILE A 182 5.68 -16.11 -10.24
C ILE A 182 6.56 -15.43 -11.28
N THR A 183 7.43 -14.51 -10.85
CA THR A 183 8.35 -13.79 -11.74
C THR A 183 9.38 -14.69 -12.42
N LEU A 184 9.79 -15.77 -11.76
CA LEU A 184 10.72 -16.73 -12.34
C LEU A 184 10.10 -17.64 -13.43
N HIS A 185 8.77 -17.67 -13.56
CA HIS A 185 8.05 -18.52 -14.51
C HIS A 185 7.40 -17.73 -15.67
N GLN A 186 7.68 -16.42 -15.76
CA GLN A 186 7.31 -15.55 -16.89
C GLN A 186 8.52 -15.27 -17.79
#